data_0de26542dd030b75fa272c9929ca0580
#
_entry.id   0de26542dd030b75fa272c9929ca0580
#
_cell.length_a   1.000
_cell.length_b   1.000
_cell.length_c   1.000
_cell.angle_alpha   90.00
_cell.angle_beta   90.00
_cell.angle_gamma   90.00
#
_symmetry.space_group_name_H-M   'P 1'
#
loop_
_entity.id
_entity.type
_entity.pdbx_description
1 polymer ?
#
loop_
_entity_poly.entity_id
_entity_poly.type
_entity_poly.pdbx_seq_one_letter_code
_entity_poly.pdbx_strand_id
1 'polypeptide(L)' 'MIWFFDKDGEKLRYEISHNRSSGHYKVVITHPDGSESVEEVDEPTELIQRSVELMNSLRGDGWRVA' A
#
# COMPACT_ATOMS: atom_id res chain seq x y z
N MET A 1 5.03 -1.41 8.30
CA MET A 1 4.73 -2.71 7.66
C MET A 1 4.95 -2.63 6.17
N ILE A 2 5.61 -3.62 5.61
CA ILE A 2 5.94 -3.63 4.18
C ILE A 2 5.50 -4.97 3.59
N TRP A 3 4.84 -4.92 2.44
CA TRP A 3 4.51 -6.09 1.64
C TRP A 3 5.04 -5.92 0.23
N PHE A 4 5.38 -7.04 -0.39
CA PHE A 4 5.74 -7.07 -1.80
C PHE A 4 4.71 -7.88 -2.57
N PHE A 5 4.40 -7.42 -3.77
CA PHE A 5 3.50 -8.10 -4.69
C PHE A 5 4.24 -8.38 -5.98
N ASP A 6 3.90 -9.50 -6.61
CA ASP A 6 4.48 -9.91 -7.90
C ASP A 6 3.39 -10.05 -8.96
N LYS A 7 3.73 -9.63 -10.17
CA LYS A 7 2.88 -9.81 -11.34
C LYS A 7 3.77 -9.82 -12.60
N ASP A 8 3.75 -10.92 -13.33
CA ASP A 8 4.47 -11.06 -14.60
C ASP A 8 5.97 -10.66 -14.53
N GLY A 9 6.63 -11.04 -13.43
CA GLY A 9 8.04 -10.71 -13.21
C GLY A 9 8.28 -9.31 -12.66
N GLU A 10 7.27 -8.50 -12.53
CA GLU A 10 7.37 -7.16 -11.96
C GLU A 10 7.06 -7.18 -10.46
N LYS A 11 7.59 -6.20 -9.73
CA LYS A 11 7.39 -6.06 -8.29
C LYS A 11 6.77 -4.73 -7.94
N LEU A 12 5.89 -4.80 -6.94
CA LEU A 12 5.26 -3.63 -6.36
C LEU A 12 5.50 -3.66 -4.85
N ARG A 13 5.87 -2.51 -4.27
CA ARG A 13 6.10 -2.39 -2.83
C ARG A 13 4.94 -1.63 -2.21
N TYR A 14 4.38 -2.20 -1.15
CA TYR A 14 3.30 -1.60 -0.38
C TYR A 14 3.78 -1.35 1.04
N GLU A 15 3.81 -0.10 1.47
CA GLU A 15 4.30 0.27 2.79
C GLU A 15 3.27 1.07 3.58
N ILE A 16 3.07 0.69 4.84
CA ILE A 16 2.28 1.47 5.79
C ILE A 16 3.23 1.96 6.87
N SER A 17 3.27 3.26 7.09
CA SER A 17 4.04 3.88 8.14
C SER A 17 3.16 4.78 9.01
N HIS A 18 3.62 5.02 10.24
CA HIS A 18 2.93 5.86 11.19
C HIS A 18 3.84 7.02 11.58
N ASN A 19 3.38 8.25 11.38
CA ASN A 19 4.09 9.43 11.83
C ASN A 19 3.67 9.75 13.26
N ARG A 20 4.57 9.49 14.21
CA ARG A 20 4.28 9.69 15.63
C ARG A 20 4.08 11.15 16.00
N SER A 21 4.69 12.08 15.28
CA SER A 21 4.58 13.50 15.56
C SER A 21 3.20 14.05 15.21
N SER A 22 2.65 13.63 14.08
CA SER A 22 1.34 14.10 13.61
C SER A 22 0.19 13.15 13.98
N GLY A 23 0.50 11.89 14.31
CA GLY A 23 -0.51 10.86 14.55
C GLY A 23 -1.13 10.29 13.28
N HIS A 24 -0.70 10.75 12.10
CA HIS A 24 -1.23 10.28 10.81
C HIS A 24 -0.55 9.01 10.34
N TYR A 25 -1.30 8.21 9.59
CA TYR A 25 -0.77 7.04 8.88
C TYR A 25 -0.55 7.40 7.42
N LYS A 26 0.43 6.74 6.82
CA LYS A 26 0.80 6.95 5.43
C LYS A 26 0.91 5.62 4.72
N VAL A 27 0.24 5.50 3.57
CA VAL A 27 0.33 4.34 2.70
C VAL A 27 1.09 4.76 1.45
N VAL A 28 2.18 4.07 1.16
CA VAL A 28 3.01 4.33 -0.02
C VAL A 28 3.06 3.08 -0.87
N ILE A 29 2.65 3.20 -2.12
CA ILE A 29 2.78 2.13 -3.10
C ILE A 29 3.84 2.55 -4.11
N THR A 30 4.91 1.77 -4.19
CA THR A 30 5.96 1.98 -5.18
C THR A 30 5.72 1.04 -6.35
N HIS A 31 5.45 1.61 -7.52
CA HIS A 31 5.15 0.87 -8.74
C HIS A 31 6.43 0.38 -9.42
N PRO A 32 6.32 -0.63 -10.33
CA PRO A 32 7.49 -1.17 -11.02
C PRO A 32 8.33 -0.14 -11.79
N ASP A 33 7.71 0.94 -12.26
CA ASP A 33 8.40 2.02 -12.98
C ASP A 33 9.11 3.02 -12.05
N GLY A 34 9.02 2.80 -10.72
CA GLY A 34 9.61 3.69 -9.72
C GLY A 34 8.68 4.81 -9.26
N SER A 35 7.53 4.98 -9.88
CA SER A 35 6.57 5.98 -9.41
C SER A 35 5.93 5.57 -8.09
N GLU A 36 5.46 6.54 -7.32
CA GLU A 36 4.86 6.30 -6.03
C GLU A 36 3.45 6.88 -5.95
N SER A 37 2.55 6.11 -5.35
CA SER A 37 1.23 6.59 -4.94
C SER A 37 1.24 6.74 -3.43
N VAL A 38 0.91 7.93 -2.93
CA VAL A 38 0.93 8.23 -1.50
C VAL A 38 -0.46 8.61 -1.04
N GLU A 39 -0.88 8.03 0.08
CA GLU A 39 -2.17 8.31 0.67
C GLU A 39 -1.99 8.50 2.18
N GLU A 40 -2.56 9.56 2.74
CA GLU A 40 -2.53 9.82 4.17
C GLU A 40 -3.89 9.52 4.78
N VAL A 41 -3.88 8.88 5.95
CA VAL A 41 -5.08 8.45 6.66
C VAL A 41 -4.94 8.83 8.13
N ASP A 42 -5.98 9.44 8.70
CA ASP A 42 -5.94 9.97 10.06
C ASP A 42 -6.29 8.93 11.13
N GLU A 43 -7.17 7.99 10.81
CA GLU A 43 -7.74 7.05 11.78
C GLU A 43 -7.35 5.61 11.50
N PRO A 44 -7.04 4.80 12.56
CA PRO A 44 -6.70 3.38 12.37
C PRO A 44 -7.78 2.57 11.64
N THR A 45 -9.05 2.83 11.94
CA THR A 45 -10.18 2.13 11.30
C THR A 45 -10.23 2.41 9.80
N GLU A 46 -10.04 3.68 9.44
CA GLU A 46 -10.00 4.11 8.05
C GLU A 46 -8.79 3.52 7.32
N LEU A 47 -7.64 3.43 8.01
CA LEU A 47 -6.44 2.79 7.46
C LEU A 47 -6.69 1.33 7.09
N ILE A 48 -7.32 0.57 7.99
CA ILE A 48 -7.63 -0.85 7.76
C ILE A 48 -8.56 -0.99 6.56
N GLN A 49 -9.63 -0.22 6.53
CA GLN A 49 -10.61 -0.25 5.45
C GLN A 49 -9.95 0.09 4.11
N ARG A 50 -9.15 1.15 4.08
CA ARG A 50 -8.47 1.60 2.88
C ARG A 50 -7.44 0.58 2.38
N SER A 51 -6.71 -0.06 3.30
CA SER A 51 -5.74 -1.10 2.97
C SER A 51 -6.41 -2.31 2.34
N VAL A 52 -7.56 -2.73 2.87
CA VAL A 52 -8.32 -3.86 2.30
C VAL A 52 -8.78 -3.52 0.88
N GLU A 53 -9.31 -2.32 0.65
CA GLU A 53 -9.74 -1.88 -0.68
C GLU A 53 -8.58 -1.88 -1.68
N LEU A 54 -7.43 -1.34 -1.29
CA LEU A 54 -6.25 -1.27 -2.14
C LEU A 54 -5.71 -2.66 -2.47
N MET A 55 -5.63 -3.55 -1.48
CA MET A 55 -5.17 -4.92 -1.69
C MET A 55 -6.11 -5.71 -2.59
N ASN A 56 -7.42 -5.53 -2.43
CA ASN A 56 -8.42 -6.16 -3.30
C ASN A 56 -8.30 -5.65 -4.73
N SER A 57 -8.06 -4.35 -4.91
CA SER A 57 -7.83 -3.75 -6.22
C SER A 57 -6.59 -4.34 -6.90
N LEU A 58 -5.50 -4.49 -6.15
CA LEU A 58 -4.27 -5.10 -6.67
C LEU A 58 -4.51 -6.55 -7.09
N ARG A 59 -5.21 -7.34 -6.27
CA ARG A 59 -5.55 -8.72 -6.62
C ARG A 59 -6.42 -8.81 -7.86
N GLY A 60 -7.37 -7.89 -8.00
CA GLY A 60 -8.23 -7.80 -9.17
C GLY A 60 -7.43 -7.53 -10.45
N ASP A 61 -6.32 -6.81 -10.32
CA ASP A 61 -5.40 -6.53 -11.43
C ASP A 61 -4.36 -7.62 -11.66
N GLY A 62 -4.39 -8.71 -10.89
CA GLY A 62 -3.49 -9.84 -11.06
C GLY A 62 -2.24 -9.84 -10.18
N TRP A 63 -2.13 -8.89 -9.27
CA TRP A 63 -1.02 -8.86 -8.33
C TRP A 63 -1.19 -9.92 -7.24
N ARG A 64 -0.09 -10.57 -6.86
CA ARG A 64 -0.08 -11.59 -5.82
C ARG A 64 0.95 -11.25 -4.75
N VAL A 65 0.63 -11.56 -3.50
CA VAL A 65 1.57 -11.37 -2.39
C VAL A 65 2.77 -12.30 -2.61
N ALA A 66 3.94 -11.70 -2.57
CA ALA A 66 5.20 -12.42 -2.77
C ALA A 66 5.60 -13.19 -1.53
#